data_159f43dd1a7d01bbc970ebc5faa7cb77
#
_entry.id   159f43dd1a7d01bbc970ebc5faa7cb77
#
_cell.length_a   1.000
_cell.length_b   1.000
_cell.length_c   1.000
_cell.angle_alpha   90.00
_cell.angle_beta   90.00
_cell.angle_gamma   90.00
#
_symmetry.space_group_name_H-M   'P 1'
#
loop_
_entity.id
_entity.type
_entity.pdbx_description
1 polymer ?
#
loop_
_entity_poly.entity_id
_entity_poly.type
_entity_poly.pdbx_seq_one_letter_code
_entity_poly.pdbx_strand_id
1 'polypeptide(L)'
;MPFPHARLPLRFISSQRTGVDLKSYADLAVRLVNSAGQGRGNGDGLATLESYRAIMADRPHLAGKVTAADLEALRFLREDLRLIFDAADRGDAAGVAGRLNALLARHPIHSELTSHDGQGWHVHLVESGSAADRHAAGAVAGLTGLVTEAGTDRFGVCEAEGCGRAFIGPSTSAGKRYCSDECKPKAKVRALRAHEPGSGQGPPSTAAS
;
A
#
# COMPACT_ATOMS: atom_id res chain seq x y z
N MET A 1 -36.20 0.80 -36.97
CA MET A 1 -34.79 0.90 -37.35
C MET A 1 -33.96 0.87 -36.09
N PRO A 2 -33.11 -0.14 -35.83
CA PRO A 2 -32.29 -0.19 -34.63
C PRO A 2 -31.03 0.69 -34.85
N PHE A 3 -30.75 1.55 -33.88
CA PHE A 3 -29.52 2.33 -33.86
C PHE A 3 -28.33 1.39 -33.59
N PRO A 4 -27.23 1.47 -34.36
CA PRO A 4 -26.05 0.69 -34.08
C PRO A 4 -25.36 1.30 -32.85
N HIS A 5 -25.28 0.54 -31.77
CA HIS A 5 -24.43 0.85 -30.63
C HIS A 5 -22.97 0.70 -31.03
N ALA A 6 -22.40 1.75 -31.59
CA ALA A 6 -20.95 1.86 -31.73
C ALA A 6 -20.37 1.98 -30.30
N ARG A 7 -19.80 0.89 -29.79
CA ARG A 7 -18.94 0.94 -28.61
C ARG A 7 -17.69 1.72 -28.98
N LEU A 8 -17.71 3.02 -28.71
CA LEU A 8 -16.48 3.79 -28.67
C LEU A 8 -15.58 3.18 -27.60
N PRO A 9 -14.34 2.77 -27.93
CA PRO A 9 -13.40 2.39 -26.89
C PRO A 9 -13.17 3.63 -26.05
N LEU A 10 -13.59 3.59 -24.77
CA LEU A 10 -13.15 4.52 -23.77
C LEU A 10 -11.64 4.33 -23.67
N ARG A 11 -10.87 5.08 -24.45
CA ARG A 11 -9.45 5.27 -24.22
C ARG A 11 -9.36 5.96 -22.87
N PHE A 12 -9.03 5.19 -21.86
CA PHE A 12 -8.66 5.71 -20.55
C PHE A 12 -7.59 6.78 -20.77
N ILE A 13 -7.93 8.02 -20.45
CA ILE A 13 -7.01 9.14 -20.51
C ILE A 13 -5.88 8.80 -19.56
N SER A 14 -4.65 8.69 -20.08
CA SER A 14 -3.48 8.31 -19.28
C SER A 14 -3.38 9.27 -18.07
N SER A 15 -3.00 8.74 -16.92
CA SER A 15 -2.92 9.43 -15.62
C SER A 15 -2.13 10.76 -15.63
N GLN A 16 -1.32 10.98 -16.65
CA GLN A 16 -0.56 12.24 -16.84
C GLN A 16 -1.40 13.44 -17.25
N ARG A 17 -2.69 13.27 -17.62
CA ARG A 17 -3.56 14.38 -18.05
C ARG A 17 -4.68 14.71 -17.08
N THR A 18 -4.89 13.94 -16.02
CA THR A 18 -6.01 14.15 -15.09
C THR A 18 -5.68 15.02 -13.88
N GLY A 19 -4.42 15.39 -13.67
CA GLY A 19 -4.00 16.20 -12.51
C GLY A 19 -4.07 15.47 -11.17
N VAL A 20 -4.69 14.28 -11.08
CA VAL A 20 -4.73 13.49 -9.86
C VAL A 20 -3.43 12.71 -9.71
N ASP A 21 -2.68 12.99 -8.64
CA ASP A 21 -1.45 12.24 -8.32
C ASP A 21 -1.79 10.89 -7.65
N LEU A 22 -2.25 9.94 -8.47
CA LEU A 22 -2.59 8.58 -8.02
C LEU A 22 -1.44 7.89 -7.27
N LYS A 23 -0.20 8.23 -7.62
CA LYS A 23 0.99 7.67 -6.98
C LYS A 23 1.14 8.14 -5.54
N SER A 24 0.92 9.42 -5.31
CA SER A 24 0.90 10.01 -3.97
C SER A 24 -0.24 9.43 -3.12
N TYR A 25 -1.41 9.23 -3.71
CA TYR A 25 -2.54 8.60 -3.03
C TYR A 25 -2.30 7.12 -2.71
N ALA A 26 -1.68 6.36 -3.60
CA ALA A 26 -1.30 4.97 -3.31
C ALA A 26 -0.23 4.87 -2.21
N ASP A 27 0.71 5.83 -2.14
CA ASP A 27 1.67 5.93 -1.04
C ASP A 27 0.98 6.15 0.32
N LEU A 28 -0.14 6.86 0.35
CA LEU A 28 -0.95 7.01 1.55
C LEU A 28 -1.43 5.66 2.10
N ALA A 29 -1.89 4.74 1.21
CA ALA A 29 -2.29 3.40 1.62
C ALA A 29 -1.12 2.63 2.25
N VAL A 30 0.06 2.64 1.61
CA VAL A 30 1.27 1.99 2.12
C VAL A 30 1.67 2.57 3.48
N ARG A 31 1.60 3.89 3.63
CA ARG A 31 1.93 4.61 4.86
C ARG A 31 1.01 4.23 6.01
N LEU A 32 -0.31 4.19 5.76
CA LEU A 32 -1.29 3.75 6.76
C LEU A 32 -1.06 2.30 7.17
N VAL A 33 -0.92 1.38 6.23
CA VAL A 33 -0.67 -0.03 6.52
C VAL A 33 0.58 -0.20 7.36
N ASN A 34 1.66 0.49 7.02
CA ASN A 34 2.94 0.38 7.71
C ASN A 34 2.99 1.12 9.05
N SER A 35 1.96 1.91 9.39
CA SER A 35 1.88 2.61 10.68
C SER A 35 1.67 1.68 11.87
N ALA A 36 1.32 0.40 11.64
CA ALA A 36 1.18 -0.60 12.69
C ALA A 36 2.49 -0.97 13.43
N GLY A 37 3.61 -0.33 13.09
CA GLY A 37 4.89 -0.53 13.77
C GLY A 37 5.59 -1.85 13.45
N GLN A 38 5.17 -2.54 12.40
CA GLN A 38 5.74 -3.83 12.01
C GLN A 38 7.26 -3.74 11.77
N GLY A 39 8.01 -4.55 12.50
CA GLY A 39 9.37 -4.94 12.14
C GLY A 39 10.52 -4.00 12.50
N ARG A 40 10.30 -2.79 13.06
CA ARG A 40 11.40 -1.86 13.35
C ARG A 40 11.34 -1.18 14.73
N GLY A 41 10.59 -1.74 15.68
CA GLY A 41 10.54 -1.21 17.05
C GLY A 41 9.85 0.15 17.21
N ASN A 42 9.31 0.71 16.14
CA ASN A 42 8.47 1.90 16.21
C ASN A 42 7.08 1.49 16.69
N GLY A 43 6.56 2.13 17.71
CA GLY A 43 5.20 1.90 18.20
C GLY A 43 4.14 2.13 17.11
N ASP A 44 2.86 1.85 17.41
CA ASP A 44 1.76 2.10 16.49
C ASP A 44 1.64 3.60 16.19
N GLY A 45 1.87 3.98 14.92
CA GLY A 45 1.76 5.36 14.44
C GLY A 45 0.34 5.94 14.49
N LEU A 46 -0.67 5.12 14.76
CA LEU A 46 -2.05 5.55 15.04
C LEU A 46 -2.41 5.43 16.53
N ALA A 47 -1.43 5.24 17.43
CA ALA A 47 -1.69 5.16 18.87
C ALA A 47 -2.17 6.49 19.44
N THR A 48 -1.60 7.59 19.00
CA THR A 48 -1.91 8.96 19.48
C THR A 48 -2.06 9.92 18.30
N LEU A 49 -2.70 11.08 18.56
CA LEU A 49 -2.77 12.17 17.58
C LEU A 49 -1.38 12.72 17.21
N GLU A 50 -0.44 12.67 18.14
CA GLU A 50 0.93 13.11 17.90
C GLU A 50 1.65 12.17 16.93
N SER A 51 1.59 10.85 17.18
CA SER A 51 2.17 9.86 16.29
C SER A 51 1.52 9.88 14.89
N TYR A 52 0.19 10.06 14.83
CA TYR A 52 -0.51 10.26 13.56
C TYR A 52 0.00 11.50 12.81
N ARG A 53 0.14 12.66 13.48
CA ARG A 53 0.66 13.88 12.86
C ARG A 53 2.10 13.69 12.36
N ALA A 54 2.91 12.93 13.09
CA ALA A 54 4.28 12.64 12.67
C ALA A 54 4.32 11.84 11.35
N ILE A 55 3.45 10.83 11.18
CA ILE A 55 3.40 10.06 9.93
C ILE A 55 2.78 10.84 8.75
N MET A 56 2.06 11.93 9.02
CA MET A 56 1.42 12.81 8.02
C MET A 56 2.09 14.18 7.90
N ALA A 57 3.31 14.35 8.42
CA ALA A 57 3.98 15.65 8.51
C ALA A 57 4.17 16.35 7.15
N ASP A 58 4.38 15.59 6.08
CA ASP A 58 4.49 16.07 4.70
C ASP A 58 3.14 16.26 4.01
N ARG A 59 2.02 15.97 4.69
CA ARG A 59 0.63 16.06 4.19
C ARG A 59 -0.29 16.77 5.19
N PRO A 60 0.02 18.03 5.55
CA PRO A 60 -0.72 18.74 6.61
C PRO A 60 -2.21 18.93 6.31
N HIS A 61 -2.59 18.96 5.01
CA HIS A 61 -3.99 19.06 4.59
C HIS A 61 -4.79 17.80 4.99
N LEU A 62 -4.18 16.60 4.97
CA LEU A 62 -4.81 15.36 5.43
C LEU A 62 -4.80 15.26 6.96
N ALA A 63 -3.78 15.80 7.62
CA ALA A 63 -3.66 15.79 9.07
C ALA A 63 -4.73 16.63 9.78
N GLY A 64 -5.30 17.62 9.13
CA GLY A 64 -6.44 18.47 9.49
C GLY A 64 -6.95 18.41 10.93
N LYS A 65 -8.26 18.51 11.11
CA LYS A 65 -8.96 18.32 12.40
C LYS A 65 -9.24 16.83 12.60
N VAL A 66 -8.27 16.07 13.14
CA VAL A 66 -8.40 14.65 13.47
C VAL A 66 -8.68 14.50 14.96
N THR A 67 -9.65 13.67 15.31
CA THR A 67 -10.05 13.35 16.69
C THR A 67 -9.58 11.96 17.11
N ALA A 68 -9.75 11.60 18.37
CA ALA A 68 -9.47 10.25 18.85
C ALA A 68 -10.39 9.20 18.19
N ALA A 69 -11.64 9.54 17.91
CA ALA A 69 -12.58 8.65 17.19
C ALA A 69 -12.13 8.41 15.73
N ASP A 70 -11.56 9.43 15.07
CA ASP A 70 -10.98 9.28 13.74
C ASP A 70 -9.79 8.32 13.74
N LEU A 71 -8.96 8.30 14.80
CA LEU A 71 -7.85 7.36 14.91
C LEU A 71 -8.34 5.90 14.96
N GLU A 72 -9.43 5.64 15.65
CA GLU A 72 -10.03 4.31 15.67
C GLU A 72 -10.52 3.90 14.28
N ALA A 73 -11.25 4.78 13.60
CA ALA A 73 -11.71 4.53 12.23
C ALA A 73 -10.53 4.34 11.25
N LEU A 74 -9.43 5.09 11.41
CA LEU A 74 -8.21 4.91 10.63
C LEU A 74 -7.51 3.57 10.90
N ARG A 75 -7.58 3.03 12.13
CA ARG A 75 -7.08 1.68 12.41
C ARG A 75 -7.89 0.61 11.68
N PHE A 76 -9.22 0.71 11.66
CA PHE A 76 -10.06 -0.20 10.87
C PHE A 76 -9.74 -0.11 9.37
N LEU A 77 -9.62 1.10 8.83
CA LEU A 77 -9.20 1.30 7.43
C LEU A 77 -7.83 0.68 7.16
N ARG A 78 -6.87 0.85 8.07
CA ARG A 78 -5.54 0.24 7.97
C ARG A 78 -5.60 -1.27 7.83
N GLU A 79 -6.42 -1.94 8.64
CA GLU A 79 -6.61 -3.39 8.58
C GLU A 79 -7.23 -3.82 7.24
N ASP A 80 -8.25 -3.11 6.77
CA ASP A 80 -8.85 -3.37 5.46
C ASP A 80 -7.83 -3.22 4.32
N LEU A 81 -7.03 -2.15 4.34
CA LEU A 81 -5.96 -1.92 3.37
C LEU A 81 -4.88 -3.01 3.47
N ARG A 82 -4.52 -3.46 4.67
CA ARG A 82 -3.55 -4.54 4.87
C ARG A 82 -3.99 -5.81 4.16
N LEU A 83 -5.24 -6.19 4.27
CA LEU A 83 -5.80 -7.36 3.60
C LEU A 83 -5.71 -7.31 2.06
N ILE A 84 -5.63 -6.11 1.46
CA ILE A 84 -5.39 -5.95 0.02
C ILE A 84 -3.96 -6.37 -0.33
N PHE A 85 -2.97 -5.89 0.42
CA PHE A 85 -1.56 -6.27 0.22
C PHE A 85 -1.31 -7.75 0.47
N ASP A 86 -1.96 -8.33 1.50
CA ASP A 86 -1.87 -9.75 1.80
C ASP A 86 -2.50 -10.62 0.70
N ALA A 87 -3.60 -10.18 0.08
CA ALA A 87 -4.21 -10.87 -1.06
C ALA A 87 -3.28 -10.81 -2.29
N ALA A 88 -2.73 -9.65 -2.58
CA ALA A 88 -1.79 -9.48 -3.69
C ALA A 88 -0.52 -10.32 -3.51
N ASP A 89 0.03 -10.38 -2.29
CA ASP A 89 1.21 -11.18 -1.96
C ASP A 89 1.01 -12.68 -2.21
N ARG A 90 -0.24 -13.16 -2.05
CA ARG A 90 -0.63 -14.53 -2.38
C ARG A 90 -1.00 -14.74 -3.86
N GLY A 91 -0.93 -13.71 -4.70
CA GLY A 91 -1.37 -13.77 -6.09
C GLY A 91 -2.89 -13.82 -6.27
N ASP A 92 -3.67 -13.48 -5.24
CA ASP A 92 -5.14 -13.47 -5.27
C ASP A 92 -5.67 -12.14 -5.85
N ALA A 93 -5.58 -12.00 -7.17
CA ALA A 93 -6.04 -10.81 -7.88
C ALA A 93 -7.56 -10.57 -7.72
N ALA A 94 -8.36 -11.64 -7.65
CA ALA A 94 -9.80 -11.53 -7.42
C ALA A 94 -10.11 -11.01 -6.01
N GLY A 95 -9.37 -11.48 -5.01
CA GLY A 95 -9.45 -10.99 -3.64
C GLY A 95 -9.06 -9.52 -3.52
N VAL A 96 -8.01 -9.07 -4.23
CA VAL A 96 -7.63 -7.64 -4.31
C VAL A 96 -8.80 -6.82 -4.86
N ALA A 97 -9.35 -7.20 -6.02
CA ALA A 97 -10.44 -6.48 -6.66
C ALA A 97 -11.71 -6.45 -5.78
N GLY A 98 -12.08 -7.58 -5.17
CA GLY A 98 -13.23 -7.65 -4.27
C GLY A 98 -13.09 -6.72 -3.05
N ARG A 99 -11.91 -6.64 -2.44
CA ARG A 99 -11.64 -5.76 -1.30
C ARG A 99 -11.64 -4.28 -1.69
N LEU A 100 -11.04 -3.93 -2.83
CA LEU A 100 -11.08 -2.56 -3.35
C LEU A 100 -12.52 -2.15 -3.65
N ASN A 101 -13.33 -3.00 -4.28
CA ASN A 101 -14.74 -2.72 -4.56
C ASN A 101 -15.56 -2.55 -3.27
N ALA A 102 -15.30 -3.34 -2.23
CA ALA A 102 -15.95 -3.18 -0.93
C ALA A 102 -15.60 -1.83 -0.28
N LEU A 103 -14.34 -1.38 -0.38
CA LEU A 103 -13.93 -0.06 0.11
C LEU A 103 -14.55 1.06 -0.72
N LEU A 104 -14.59 0.96 -2.05
CA LEU A 104 -15.25 1.93 -2.93
C LEU A 104 -16.75 2.08 -2.61
N ALA A 105 -17.43 0.99 -2.28
CA ALA A 105 -18.84 1.02 -1.88
C ALA A 105 -19.07 1.71 -0.53
N ARG A 106 -18.16 1.56 0.44
CA ARG A 106 -18.24 2.20 1.77
C ARG A 106 -17.78 3.65 1.77
N HIS A 107 -16.79 3.98 0.94
CA HIS A 107 -16.19 5.31 0.85
C HIS A 107 -16.26 5.80 -0.60
N PRO A 108 -17.44 6.26 -1.06
CA PRO A 108 -17.61 6.70 -2.44
C PRO A 108 -16.70 7.87 -2.75
N ILE A 109 -16.01 7.76 -3.88
CA ILE A 109 -15.08 8.78 -4.36
C ILE A 109 -15.88 9.78 -5.18
N HIS A 110 -15.89 11.03 -4.74
CA HIS A 110 -16.43 12.15 -5.50
C HIS A 110 -15.26 12.91 -6.14
N SER A 111 -15.47 13.39 -7.35
CA SER A 111 -14.47 14.19 -8.05
C SER A 111 -15.07 15.56 -8.44
N GLU A 112 -14.26 16.59 -8.35
CA GLU A 112 -14.62 17.95 -8.72
C GLU A 112 -13.63 18.49 -9.75
N LEU A 113 -14.14 19.17 -10.78
CA LEU A 113 -13.32 19.88 -11.75
C LEU A 113 -13.03 21.28 -11.21
N THR A 114 -11.77 21.61 -11.06
CA THR A 114 -11.33 22.90 -10.50
C THR A 114 -10.16 23.50 -11.27
N SER A 115 -9.88 24.78 -11.05
CA SER A 115 -8.81 25.53 -11.72
C SER A 115 -8.10 26.51 -10.77
N HIS A 116 -7.90 26.12 -9.51
CA HIS A 116 -7.17 26.94 -8.55
C HIS A 116 -5.64 26.80 -8.69
N ASP A 117 -4.89 27.62 -7.98
CA ASP A 117 -3.41 27.59 -7.86
C ASP A 117 -2.63 27.77 -9.17
N GLY A 118 -3.23 28.39 -10.18
CA GLY A 118 -2.55 28.65 -11.46
C GLY A 118 -2.29 27.41 -12.31
N GLN A 119 -2.84 26.28 -11.93
CA GLN A 119 -2.65 24.99 -12.62
C GLN A 119 -3.83 24.72 -13.54
N GLY A 120 -4.20 25.37 -14.51
CA GLY A 120 -5.26 25.02 -15.45
C GLY A 120 -6.39 24.13 -14.89
N TRP A 121 -7.31 23.69 -15.71
CA TRP A 121 -8.39 22.79 -15.28
C TRP A 121 -7.85 21.41 -14.90
N HIS A 122 -8.15 20.93 -13.67
CA HIS A 122 -7.77 19.63 -13.19
C HIS A 122 -8.86 19.03 -12.28
N VAL A 123 -8.82 17.72 -12.10
CA VAL A 123 -9.77 16.99 -11.27
C VAL A 123 -9.19 16.81 -9.88
N HIS A 124 -9.92 17.27 -8.86
CA HIS A 124 -9.68 16.94 -7.47
C HIS A 124 -10.59 15.79 -7.01
N LEU A 125 -10.05 14.93 -6.16
CA LEU A 125 -10.89 14.06 -5.36
C LEU A 125 -11.47 14.90 -4.23
N VAL A 126 -12.81 14.96 -4.13
CA VAL A 126 -13.48 15.69 -3.06
C VAL A 126 -13.32 14.89 -1.77
N GLU A 127 -12.49 15.39 -0.90
CA GLU A 127 -12.20 14.81 0.41
C GLU A 127 -13.24 15.31 1.43
N SER A 128 -14.49 14.85 1.30
CA SER A 128 -15.55 15.14 2.25
C SER A 128 -15.69 14.03 3.30
N GLY A 129 -16.32 14.33 4.44
CA GLY A 129 -16.55 13.38 5.52
C GLY A 129 -15.52 13.41 6.63
N SER A 130 -15.43 12.31 7.39
CA SER A 130 -14.46 12.12 8.47
C SER A 130 -13.02 12.04 7.97
N ALA A 131 -12.04 12.07 8.86
CA ALA A 131 -10.65 11.86 8.48
C ALA A 131 -10.46 10.48 7.83
N ALA A 132 -11.13 9.45 8.34
CA ALA A 132 -11.08 8.10 7.76
C ALA A 132 -11.65 8.06 6.35
N ASP A 133 -12.77 8.78 6.08
CA ASP A 133 -13.35 8.83 4.73
C ASP A 133 -12.41 9.50 3.73
N ARG A 134 -11.78 10.61 4.11
CA ARG A 134 -10.81 11.30 3.25
C ARG A 134 -9.59 10.42 2.93
N HIS A 135 -9.07 9.72 3.94
CA HIS A 135 -7.93 8.81 3.75
C HIS A 135 -8.33 7.59 2.91
N ALA A 136 -9.54 7.04 3.15
CA ALA A 136 -10.06 5.94 2.37
C ALA A 136 -10.23 6.32 0.90
N ALA A 137 -10.88 7.45 0.62
CA ALA A 137 -11.09 7.93 -0.75
C ALA A 137 -9.76 8.06 -1.51
N GLY A 138 -8.76 8.73 -0.92
CA GLY A 138 -7.43 8.88 -1.52
C GLY A 138 -6.73 7.52 -1.69
N ALA A 139 -6.59 6.74 -0.62
CA ALA A 139 -5.89 5.46 -0.64
C ALA A 139 -6.51 4.48 -1.66
N VAL A 140 -7.83 4.36 -1.68
CA VAL A 140 -8.55 3.46 -2.59
C VAL A 140 -8.46 3.94 -4.04
N ALA A 141 -8.60 5.25 -4.29
CA ALA A 141 -8.39 5.81 -5.63
C ALA A 141 -6.99 5.51 -6.16
N GLY A 142 -5.96 5.74 -5.34
CA GLY A 142 -4.57 5.47 -5.70
C GLY A 142 -4.32 4.00 -6.01
N LEU A 143 -4.76 3.08 -5.14
CA LEU A 143 -4.60 1.65 -5.35
C LEU A 143 -5.39 1.16 -6.57
N THR A 144 -6.64 1.59 -6.76
CA THR A 144 -7.46 1.22 -7.91
C THR A 144 -6.84 1.70 -9.22
N GLY A 145 -6.33 2.93 -9.24
CA GLY A 145 -5.60 3.48 -10.39
C GLY A 145 -4.38 2.64 -10.75
N LEU A 146 -3.58 2.23 -9.76
CA LEU A 146 -2.41 1.38 -9.99
C LEU A 146 -2.79 -0.03 -10.47
N VAL A 147 -3.85 -0.63 -9.94
CA VAL A 147 -4.35 -1.93 -10.43
C VAL A 147 -4.80 -1.82 -11.89
N THR A 148 -5.49 -0.74 -12.25
CA THR A 148 -5.94 -0.51 -13.62
C THR A 148 -4.78 -0.30 -14.58
N GLU A 149 -3.72 0.38 -14.13
CA GLU A 149 -2.54 0.70 -14.98
C GLU A 149 -1.58 -0.49 -15.12
N ALA A 150 -1.37 -1.25 -14.05
CA ALA A 150 -0.24 -2.18 -13.97
C ALA A 150 -0.55 -3.53 -13.29
N GLY A 151 -1.83 -3.82 -13.02
CA GLY A 151 -2.23 -5.06 -12.34
C GLY A 151 -1.92 -5.07 -10.83
N THR A 152 -2.12 -6.24 -10.22
CA THR A 152 -1.95 -6.45 -8.77
C THR A 152 -0.53 -6.85 -8.38
N ASP A 153 0.30 -7.26 -9.34
CA ASP A 153 1.65 -7.85 -9.12
C ASP A 153 2.66 -6.83 -8.55
N ARG A 154 2.27 -5.56 -8.51
CA ARG A 154 3.08 -4.49 -7.91
C ARG A 154 2.94 -4.39 -6.40
N PHE A 155 1.88 -4.95 -5.84
CA PHE A 155 1.63 -4.92 -4.41
C PHE A 155 2.26 -6.15 -3.76
N GLY A 156 2.85 -5.97 -2.58
CA GLY A 156 3.44 -7.09 -1.88
C GLY A 156 3.71 -6.78 -0.42
N VAL A 157 4.10 -7.83 0.30
CA VAL A 157 4.56 -7.78 1.68
C VAL A 157 6.03 -8.16 1.72
N CYS A 158 6.83 -7.45 2.49
CA CYS A 158 8.27 -7.66 2.55
C CYS A 158 8.60 -8.99 3.25
N GLU A 159 9.34 -9.86 2.55
CA GLU A 159 9.74 -11.18 3.04
C GLU A 159 11.00 -11.13 3.95
N ALA A 160 11.60 -9.98 4.16
CA ALA A 160 12.74 -9.88 5.07
C ALA A 160 12.29 -10.21 6.50
N GLU A 161 13.06 -11.04 7.20
CA GLU A 161 12.77 -11.46 8.56
C GLU A 161 12.52 -10.26 9.48
N GLY A 162 11.39 -10.28 10.21
CA GLY A 162 10.96 -9.21 11.10
C GLY A 162 10.59 -7.90 10.40
N CYS A 163 10.36 -7.88 9.07
CA CYS A 163 9.91 -6.69 8.37
C CYS A 163 8.39 -6.65 8.16
N GLY A 164 7.83 -7.50 7.32
CA GLY A 164 6.38 -7.60 7.08
C GLY A 164 5.72 -6.33 6.52
N ARG A 165 6.49 -5.33 6.05
CA ARG A 165 5.96 -4.06 5.53
C ARG A 165 5.30 -4.26 4.17
N ALA A 166 4.13 -3.64 3.99
CA ALA A 166 3.53 -3.50 2.68
C ALA A 166 4.39 -2.58 1.78
N PHE A 167 4.40 -2.84 0.49
CA PHE A 167 5.08 -1.97 -0.49
C PHE A 167 4.40 -2.04 -1.86
N ILE A 168 4.70 -1.03 -2.68
CA ILE A 168 4.35 -0.99 -4.09
C ILE A 168 5.65 -1.03 -4.88
N GLY A 169 5.83 -2.04 -5.71
CA GLY A 169 6.99 -2.19 -6.57
C GLY A 169 6.97 -1.25 -7.79
N PRO A 170 8.11 -0.97 -8.43
CA PRO A 170 8.16 -0.28 -9.71
C PRO A 170 7.52 -1.13 -10.81
N SER A 171 7.05 -0.51 -11.88
CA SER A 171 6.32 -1.14 -12.99
C SER A 171 7.07 -2.28 -13.71
N THR A 172 8.39 -2.36 -13.55
CA THR A 172 9.26 -3.36 -14.19
C THR A 172 9.65 -4.51 -13.27
N SER A 173 9.10 -4.57 -12.05
CA SER A 173 9.55 -5.50 -11.00
C SER A 173 8.50 -6.57 -10.68
N ALA A 174 8.07 -7.35 -11.65
CA ALA A 174 7.45 -8.64 -11.34
C ALA A 174 8.41 -9.43 -10.43
N GLY A 175 7.97 -9.79 -9.21
CA GLY A 175 8.76 -10.56 -8.26
C GLY A 175 9.64 -9.77 -7.28
N LYS A 176 9.39 -8.46 -7.06
CA LYS A 176 10.03 -7.74 -5.95
C LYS A 176 9.55 -8.35 -4.61
N ARG A 177 10.48 -8.84 -3.82
CA ARG A 177 10.21 -9.52 -2.54
C ARG A 177 10.52 -8.66 -1.30
N TYR A 178 11.12 -7.48 -1.47
CA TYR A 178 11.62 -6.65 -0.38
C TYR A 178 11.19 -5.20 -0.57
N CYS A 179 10.77 -4.55 0.52
CA CYS A 179 10.28 -3.17 0.49
C CYS A 179 11.40 -2.14 0.23
N SER A 180 12.65 -2.44 0.58
CA SER A 180 13.80 -1.57 0.41
C SER A 180 15.09 -2.36 0.16
N ASP A 181 16.15 -1.67 -0.26
CA ASP A 181 17.47 -2.28 -0.47
C ASP A 181 18.10 -2.75 0.85
N GLU A 182 17.78 -2.11 1.97
CA GLU A 182 18.23 -2.54 3.30
C GLU A 182 17.65 -3.91 3.73
N CYS A 183 16.51 -4.31 3.17
CA CYS A 183 15.91 -5.62 3.44
C CYS A 183 16.55 -6.74 2.61
N LYS A 184 17.16 -6.44 1.47
CA LYS A 184 17.81 -7.43 0.59
C LYS A 184 19.03 -8.14 1.21
N PRO A 185 19.96 -7.46 1.92
CA PRO A 185 21.12 -8.11 2.54
C PRO A 185 20.76 -9.08 3.67
N LYS A 186 19.73 -8.77 4.44
CA LYS A 186 19.25 -9.65 5.53
C LYS A 186 18.81 -11.01 5.01
N ALA A 187 18.18 -11.06 3.84
CA ALA A 187 17.76 -12.29 3.20
C ALA A 187 18.95 -13.10 2.65
N LYS A 188 19.98 -12.44 2.08
CA LYS A 188 21.22 -13.11 1.62
C LYS A 188 21.98 -13.79 2.76
N VAL A 189 22.13 -13.10 3.89
CA VAL A 189 22.82 -13.65 5.08
C VAL A 189 22.08 -14.87 5.62
N ARG A 190 20.75 -14.88 5.64
CA ARG A 190 19.97 -16.04 6.07
C ARG A 190 20.12 -17.22 5.11
N ALA A 191 20.08 -17.00 3.80
CA ALA A 191 20.29 -18.05 2.80
C ALA A 191 21.67 -18.68 2.94
N LEU A 192 22.73 -17.90 3.20
CA LEU A 192 24.07 -18.41 3.47
C LEU A 192 24.14 -19.23 4.77
N ARG A 193 23.51 -18.78 5.86
CA ARG A 193 23.48 -19.53 7.12
C ARG A 193 22.66 -20.84 7.04
N ALA A 194 21.61 -20.87 6.21
CA ALA A 194 20.83 -22.08 5.98
C ALA A 194 21.57 -23.10 5.08
N HIS A 195 22.61 -22.69 4.38
CA HIS A 195 23.45 -23.54 3.51
C HIS A 195 24.77 -23.98 4.16
N GLU A 196 25.06 -23.57 5.41
CA GLU A 196 26.20 -24.14 6.14
C GLU A 196 25.83 -25.57 6.56
N PRO A 197 26.42 -26.62 5.96
CA PRO A 197 26.24 -27.98 6.41
C PRO A 197 26.87 -28.06 7.80
N GLY A 198 26.09 -28.53 8.78
CA GLY A 198 26.54 -28.71 10.16
C GLY A 198 27.92 -29.34 10.21
N SER A 199 28.91 -28.56 10.56
CA SER A 199 30.27 -29.00 10.77
C SER A 199 30.35 -29.78 12.06
N GLY A 200 30.55 -31.07 11.92
CA GLY A 200 31.36 -31.80 12.87
C GLY A 200 30.67 -32.59 13.94
N GLN A 201 30.38 -33.81 13.63
CA GLN A 201 30.68 -34.88 14.59
C GLN A 201 32.05 -35.43 14.27
N GLY A 202 33.03 -35.10 15.11
CA GLY A 202 34.33 -35.74 15.08
C GLY A 202 34.20 -37.23 15.37
N PRO A 203 35.08 -38.07 14.80
CA PRO A 203 35.03 -39.51 14.98
C PRO A 203 35.28 -39.90 16.46
N PRO A 204 34.65 -40.97 16.94
CA PRO A 204 34.90 -41.46 18.31
C PRO A 204 36.33 -41.96 18.44
N SER A 205 37.06 -41.44 19.43
CA SER A 205 38.37 -41.91 19.82
C SER A 205 38.24 -43.33 20.38
N THR A 206 38.70 -44.31 19.60
CA THR A 206 38.97 -45.66 20.11
C THR A 206 40.23 -45.62 20.93
N ALA A 207 40.11 -45.70 22.25
CA ALA A 207 41.21 -46.07 23.14
C ALA A 207 41.22 -47.60 23.29
N ALA A 208 42.29 -48.20 22.80
CA ALA A 208 42.61 -49.61 23.05
C ALA A 208 43.51 -49.72 24.29
N SER A 209 43.20 -50.75 25.12
CA SER A 209 44.02 -51.44 26.13
C SER A 209 44.51 -50.72 27.34
#